data_04af0f4036537b831b38eb4814c7a7f6
#
_entry.id   04af0f4036537b831b38eb4814c7a7f6
#
_cell.length_a   1.000
_cell.length_b   1.000
_cell.length_c   1.000
_cell.angle_alpha   90.00
_cell.angle_beta   90.00
_cell.angle_gamma   90.00
#
_symmetry.space_group_name_H-M   'P 1'
#
loop_
_entity.id
_entity.type
_entity.pdbx_description
1 polymer ?
#
loop_
_entity_poly.entity_id
_entity_poly.type
_entity_poly.pdbx_seq_one_letter_code
_entity_poly.pdbx_strand_id
1 'polypeptide(L)'
;LTTRFMGPEGVGNSSLSNIAGAASEGMLVTLPKRYDQVPANQPIVDALKAKKLDPTGPFVWTTYAALQSLTTGMERSGSQEPADIVKDLKTGKPVETVMGPLSWDDKGDLKGFEFGVFEWHANGTSTPIK
;
A
#
# COMPACT_ATOMS: atom_id res chain seq x y z
N LEU A 1 14.33 21.34 -18.28
CA LEU A 1 13.42 21.93 -17.31
C LEU A 1 14.06 21.87 -15.94
N THR A 2 14.04 22.98 -15.22
CA THR A 2 14.57 23.08 -13.84
C THR A 2 13.51 22.84 -12.78
N THR A 3 12.27 22.64 -13.19
CA THR A 3 11.11 22.39 -12.33
C THR A 3 11.07 20.92 -11.89
N ARG A 4 10.90 20.67 -10.61
CA ARG A 4 10.62 19.33 -10.11
C ARG A 4 9.18 18.93 -10.46
N PHE A 5 9.04 17.68 -10.91
CA PHE A 5 7.73 17.07 -11.12
C PHE A 5 7.34 16.25 -9.89
N MET A 6 6.06 16.24 -9.59
CA MET A 6 5.48 15.38 -8.55
C MET A 6 4.29 14.62 -9.14
N GLY A 7 4.25 13.34 -8.91
CA GLY A 7 3.17 12.46 -9.34
C GLY A 7 2.50 11.73 -8.19
N PRO A 8 1.25 11.30 -8.38
CA PRO A 8 0.55 10.47 -7.39
C PRO A 8 1.09 9.04 -7.37
N GLU A 9 0.58 8.23 -6.44
CA GLU A 9 0.93 6.83 -6.23
C GLU A 9 0.94 5.99 -7.52
N GLY A 10 -0.04 6.18 -8.40
CA GLY A 10 -0.18 5.40 -9.64
C GLY A 10 1.00 5.48 -10.60
N VAL A 11 1.84 6.51 -10.52
CA VAL A 11 3.05 6.64 -11.36
C VAL A 11 4.30 6.06 -10.68
N GLY A 12 4.27 5.80 -9.38
CA GLY A 12 5.40 5.29 -8.60
C GLY A 12 5.63 3.78 -8.77
N ASN A 13 5.88 3.35 -9.98
CA ASN A 13 6.15 1.95 -10.32
C ASN A 13 7.24 1.84 -11.40
N SER A 14 7.70 0.62 -11.68
CA SER A 14 8.79 0.35 -12.63
C SER A 14 8.54 0.89 -14.05
N SER A 15 7.29 1.05 -14.46
CA SER A 15 6.96 1.63 -15.78
C SER A 15 7.43 3.06 -15.91
N LEU A 16 7.48 3.83 -14.82
CA LEU A 16 8.00 5.20 -14.84
C LEU A 16 9.45 5.23 -15.34
N SER A 17 10.33 4.44 -14.75
CA SER A 17 11.73 4.37 -15.18
C SER A 17 11.90 3.72 -16.56
N ASN A 18 11.09 2.71 -16.89
CA ASN A 18 11.14 2.05 -18.19
C ASN A 18 10.75 2.98 -19.34
N ILE A 19 9.83 3.91 -19.12
CA ILE A 19 9.33 4.83 -20.16
C ILE A 19 10.18 6.12 -20.18
N ALA A 20 10.42 6.72 -19.02
CA ALA A 20 11.08 8.01 -18.93
C ALA A 20 12.61 7.93 -18.81
N GLY A 21 13.15 6.73 -18.49
CA GLY A 21 14.59 6.55 -18.33
C GLY A 21 15.21 7.56 -17.35
N ALA A 22 16.32 8.17 -17.75
CA ALA A 22 17.01 9.19 -16.95
C ALA A 22 16.15 10.43 -16.61
N ALA A 23 15.08 10.70 -17.36
CA ALA A 23 14.19 11.82 -17.07
C ALA A 23 13.32 11.60 -15.83
N SER A 24 13.22 10.38 -15.33
CA SER A 24 12.52 10.06 -14.07
C SER A 24 13.34 10.37 -12.80
N GLU A 25 14.64 10.63 -12.94
CA GLU A 25 15.52 10.92 -11.79
C GLU A 25 15.08 12.19 -11.06
N GLY A 26 14.95 12.12 -9.74
CA GLY A 26 14.56 13.24 -8.90
C GLY A 26 13.07 13.62 -8.95
N MET A 27 12.24 12.85 -9.67
CA MET A 27 10.79 13.02 -9.65
C MET A 27 10.24 12.68 -8.26
N LEU A 28 9.32 13.48 -7.75
CA LEU A 28 8.65 13.20 -6.49
C LEU A 28 7.41 12.34 -6.73
N VAL A 29 7.18 11.38 -5.84
CA VAL A 29 5.98 10.53 -5.87
C VAL A 29 5.41 10.38 -4.46
N THR A 30 4.09 10.32 -4.33
CA THR A 30 3.44 9.96 -3.07
C THR A 30 3.21 8.45 -3.07
N LEU A 31 3.75 7.76 -2.08
CA LEU A 31 3.62 6.30 -1.94
C LEU A 31 3.20 5.94 -0.51
N PRO A 32 2.51 4.81 -0.33
CA PRO A 32 2.34 4.23 0.98
C PRO A 32 3.69 3.78 1.56
N LYS A 33 3.71 3.49 2.85
CA LYS A 33 4.87 2.90 3.50
C LYS A 33 5.31 1.61 2.81
N ARG A 34 6.62 1.36 2.79
CA ARG A 34 7.21 0.14 2.20
C ARG A 34 6.98 -1.07 3.11
N TYR A 35 5.80 -1.68 2.97
CA TYR A 35 5.40 -2.87 3.75
C TYR A 35 6.17 -4.13 3.36
N ASP A 36 6.74 -4.18 2.15
CA ASP A 36 7.67 -5.20 1.70
C ASP A 36 8.99 -5.23 2.50
N GLN A 37 9.30 -4.15 3.21
CA GLN A 37 10.49 -4.04 4.06
C GLN A 37 10.21 -4.30 5.55
N VAL A 38 8.96 -4.57 5.90
CA VAL A 38 8.58 -4.93 7.28
C VAL A 38 8.99 -6.38 7.54
N PRO A 39 9.83 -6.67 8.57
CA PRO A 39 10.35 -8.02 8.81
C PRO A 39 9.28 -9.10 8.94
N ALA A 40 8.14 -8.78 9.55
CA ALA A 40 7.01 -9.71 9.71
C ALA A 40 6.41 -10.15 8.37
N ASN A 41 6.59 -9.37 7.30
CA ASN A 41 6.07 -9.66 5.97
C ASN A 41 7.03 -10.46 5.09
N GLN A 42 8.25 -10.74 5.57
CA GLN A 42 9.27 -11.46 4.78
C GLN A 42 8.78 -12.79 4.20
N PRO A 43 8.03 -13.64 4.92
CA PRO A 43 7.50 -14.88 4.34
C PRO A 43 6.59 -14.67 3.12
N ILE A 44 5.80 -13.59 3.13
CA ILE A 44 4.93 -13.22 2.00
C ILE A 44 5.76 -12.71 0.83
N VAL A 45 6.77 -11.88 1.11
CA VAL A 45 7.72 -11.39 0.09
C VAL A 45 8.37 -12.57 -0.62
N ASP A 46 8.84 -13.57 0.12
CA ASP A 46 9.50 -14.75 -0.43
C ASP A 46 8.52 -15.61 -1.25
N ALA A 47 7.29 -15.78 -0.78
CA ALA A 47 6.25 -16.50 -1.50
C ALA A 47 5.87 -15.81 -2.84
N LEU A 48 5.79 -14.49 -2.85
CA LEU A 48 5.54 -13.71 -4.07
C LEU A 48 6.70 -13.87 -5.06
N LYS A 49 7.94 -13.71 -4.61
CA LYS A 49 9.14 -13.89 -5.44
C LYS A 49 9.27 -15.30 -6.02
N ALA A 50 8.94 -16.32 -5.24
CA ALA A 50 8.92 -17.72 -5.71
C ALA A 50 7.93 -17.93 -6.88
N LYS A 51 6.86 -17.14 -6.90
CA LYS A 51 5.87 -17.11 -8.00
C LYS A 51 6.24 -16.12 -9.11
N LYS A 52 7.42 -15.51 -9.07
CA LYS A 52 7.88 -14.45 -9.99
C LYS A 52 6.98 -13.21 -10.01
N LEU A 53 6.34 -12.90 -8.88
CA LEU A 53 5.54 -11.71 -8.68
C LEU A 53 6.38 -10.64 -7.98
N ASP A 54 6.14 -9.37 -8.32
CA ASP A 54 6.85 -8.23 -7.73
C ASP A 54 6.19 -7.82 -6.40
N PRO A 55 6.86 -7.95 -5.24
CA PRO A 55 6.31 -7.52 -3.96
C PRO A 55 6.42 -6.01 -3.72
N THR A 56 7.07 -5.26 -4.61
CA THR A 56 7.37 -3.83 -4.40
C THR A 56 6.29 -2.90 -4.96
N GLY A 57 5.32 -3.45 -5.70
CA GLY A 57 4.23 -2.69 -6.29
C GLY A 57 3.39 -1.95 -5.23
N PRO A 58 2.98 -0.69 -5.47
CA PRO A 58 2.32 0.15 -4.48
C PRO A 58 0.98 -0.40 -3.99
N PHE A 59 0.30 -1.20 -4.81
CA PHE A 59 -1.02 -1.75 -4.47
C PHE A 59 -0.99 -3.17 -3.91
N VAL A 60 0.15 -3.86 -3.90
CA VAL A 60 0.26 -5.26 -3.44
C VAL A 60 -0.21 -5.40 -1.99
N TRP A 61 0.35 -4.59 -1.11
CA TRP A 61 0.10 -4.68 0.33
C TRP A 61 -1.25 -4.10 0.73
N THR A 62 -1.68 -3.03 0.10
CA THR A 62 -3.00 -2.43 0.35
C THR A 62 -4.12 -3.37 -0.10
N THR A 63 -3.97 -4.07 -1.23
CA THR A 63 -4.93 -5.08 -1.68
C THR A 63 -4.95 -6.29 -0.75
N TYR A 64 -3.78 -6.75 -0.31
CA TYR A 64 -3.69 -7.86 0.65
C TYR A 64 -4.40 -7.51 1.97
N ALA A 65 -4.11 -6.33 2.53
CA ALA A 65 -4.76 -5.84 3.75
C ALA A 65 -6.27 -5.64 3.59
N ALA A 66 -6.73 -5.20 2.41
CA ALA A 66 -8.15 -5.09 2.11
C ALA A 66 -8.85 -6.45 2.16
N LEU A 67 -8.24 -7.50 1.60
CA LEU A 67 -8.78 -8.86 1.69
C LEU A 67 -8.79 -9.38 3.14
N GLN A 68 -7.74 -9.13 3.92
CA GLN A 68 -7.72 -9.48 5.33
C GLN A 68 -8.82 -8.77 6.12
N SER A 69 -9.06 -7.50 5.81
CA SER A 69 -10.12 -6.71 6.45
C SER A 69 -11.51 -7.25 6.13
N LEU A 70 -11.76 -7.57 4.86
CA LEU A 70 -13.04 -8.16 4.43
C LEU A 70 -13.28 -9.51 5.08
N THR A 71 -12.31 -10.42 5.05
CA THR A 71 -12.46 -11.76 5.65
C THR A 71 -12.67 -11.67 7.15
N THR A 72 -11.92 -10.81 7.87
CA THR A 72 -12.11 -10.57 9.29
C THR A 72 -13.49 -10.00 9.59
N GLY A 73 -13.97 -9.05 8.77
CA GLY A 73 -15.32 -8.49 8.92
C GLY A 73 -16.41 -9.53 8.70
N MET A 74 -16.26 -10.42 7.72
CA MET A 74 -17.17 -11.55 7.50
C MET A 74 -17.19 -12.52 8.69
N GLU A 75 -16.01 -12.90 9.19
CA GLU A 75 -15.88 -13.80 10.34
C GLU A 75 -16.51 -13.20 11.60
N ARG A 76 -16.26 -11.93 11.88
CA ARG A 76 -16.76 -11.24 13.08
C ARG A 76 -18.27 -11.00 13.02
N SER A 77 -18.79 -10.63 11.86
CA SER A 77 -20.23 -10.38 11.67
C SER A 77 -21.04 -11.67 11.52
N GLY A 78 -20.37 -12.78 11.13
CA GLY A 78 -21.05 -14.02 10.76
C GLY A 78 -21.87 -13.89 9.48
N SER A 79 -21.60 -12.90 8.64
CA SER A 79 -22.40 -12.53 7.47
C SER A 79 -21.50 -12.25 6.26
N GLN A 80 -22.03 -12.48 5.06
CA GLN A 80 -21.42 -12.07 3.79
C GLN A 80 -22.07 -10.81 3.21
N GLU A 81 -23.09 -10.29 3.89
CA GLU A 81 -23.77 -9.07 3.47
C GLU A 81 -22.88 -7.85 3.72
N PRO A 82 -22.65 -6.99 2.69
CA PRO A 82 -21.77 -5.84 2.81
C PRO A 82 -22.11 -4.89 3.97
N ALA A 83 -23.39 -4.70 4.24
CA ALA A 83 -23.86 -3.82 5.31
C ALA A 83 -23.43 -4.31 6.69
N ASP A 84 -23.46 -5.62 6.95
CA ASP A 84 -23.04 -6.21 8.22
C ASP A 84 -21.52 -6.14 8.39
N ILE A 85 -20.77 -6.39 7.33
CA ILE A 85 -19.31 -6.29 7.31
C ILE A 85 -18.88 -4.85 7.63
N VAL A 86 -19.47 -3.87 6.95
CA VAL A 86 -19.18 -2.45 7.17
C VAL A 86 -19.52 -2.03 8.60
N LYS A 87 -20.66 -2.51 9.15
CA LYS A 87 -21.03 -2.25 10.52
C LYS A 87 -19.99 -2.78 11.52
N ASP A 88 -19.46 -3.99 11.31
CA ASP A 88 -18.40 -4.54 12.18
C ASP A 88 -17.12 -3.72 12.06
N LEU A 89 -16.65 -3.42 10.86
CA LEU A 89 -15.41 -2.68 10.63
C LEU A 89 -15.47 -1.27 11.23
N LYS A 90 -16.63 -0.62 11.24
CA LYS A 90 -16.86 0.71 11.86
C LYS A 90 -16.98 0.69 13.37
N THR A 91 -16.96 -0.46 14.05
CA THR A 91 -16.96 -0.51 15.53
C THR A 91 -15.69 0.08 16.16
N GLY A 92 -14.67 0.37 15.37
CA GLY A 92 -13.36 0.83 15.83
C GLY A 92 -12.45 -0.29 16.36
N LYS A 93 -12.93 -1.54 16.35
CA LYS A 93 -12.13 -2.71 16.72
C LYS A 93 -11.08 -2.97 15.62
N PRO A 94 -9.77 -2.94 15.94
CA PRO A 94 -8.73 -3.11 14.94
C PRO A 94 -8.80 -4.46 14.22
N VAL A 95 -8.41 -4.45 12.97
CA VAL A 95 -8.16 -5.64 12.16
C VAL A 95 -6.66 -5.78 11.96
N GLU A 96 -6.10 -6.90 12.39
CA GLU A 96 -4.69 -7.20 12.20
C GLU A 96 -4.43 -7.54 10.73
N THR A 97 -3.49 -6.82 10.12
CA THR A 97 -3.17 -6.98 8.71
C THR A 97 -1.66 -6.92 8.45
N VAL A 98 -1.27 -7.22 7.22
CA VAL A 98 0.12 -7.04 6.74
C VAL A 98 0.60 -5.58 6.80
N MET A 99 -0.31 -4.64 6.94
CA MET A 99 -0.02 -3.21 7.13
C MET A 99 0.02 -2.81 8.62
N GLY A 100 -0.19 -3.75 9.53
CA GLY A 100 -0.43 -3.54 10.95
C GLY A 100 -1.92 -3.47 11.28
N PRO A 101 -2.29 -3.06 12.51
CA PRO A 101 -3.67 -2.93 12.93
C PRO A 101 -4.35 -1.77 12.20
N LEU A 102 -5.43 -2.08 11.47
CA LEU A 102 -6.25 -1.10 10.76
C LEU A 102 -7.59 -0.90 11.49
N SER A 103 -8.04 0.35 11.53
CA SER A 103 -9.38 0.70 12.03
C SER A 103 -9.96 1.87 11.23
N TRP A 104 -11.28 1.97 11.21
CA TRP A 104 -11.99 2.99 10.41
C TRP A 104 -12.77 3.93 11.32
N ASP A 105 -13.01 5.12 10.85
CA ASP A 105 -13.90 6.08 11.49
C ASP A 105 -15.38 5.87 11.07
N ASP A 106 -16.26 6.72 11.56
CA ASP A 106 -17.70 6.64 11.29
C ASP A 106 -18.04 6.90 9.82
N LYS A 107 -17.18 7.63 9.10
CA LYS A 107 -17.32 7.84 7.64
C LYS A 107 -16.88 6.62 6.84
N GLY A 108 -15.96 5.82 7.41
CA GLY A 108 -15.31 4.69 6.75
C GLY A 108 -13.90 5.02 6.24
N ASP A 109 -13.34 6.14 6.67
CA ASP A 109 -11.96 6.50 6.39
C ASP A 109 -11.00 5.73 7.29
N LEU A 110 -9.88 5.28 6.73
CA LEU A 110 -8.86 4.54 7.46
C LEU A 110 -8.10 5.47 8.40
N LYS A 111 -8.11 5.16 9.70
CA LYS A 111 -7.42 5.95 10.72
C LYS A 111 -5.91 5.74 10.64
N GLY A 112 -5.16 6.86 10.70
CA GLY A 112 -3.69 6.81 10.81
C GLY A 112 -2.97 6.33 9.56
N PHE A 113 -3.65 6.25 8.41
CA PHE A 113 -3.00 5.96 7.14
C PHE A 113 -2.40 7.25 6.55
N GLU A 114 -1.12 7.18 6.20
CA GLU A 114 -0.40 8.32 5.64
C GLU A 114 0.37 7.90 4.39
N PHE A 115 0.40 8.80 3.41
CA PHE A 115 1.32 8.71 2.29
C PHE A 115 2.61 9.44 2.63
N GLY A 116 3.74 8.82 2.31
CA GLY A 116 5.03 9.48 2.30
C GLY A 116 5.31 10.15 0.96
N VAL A 117 6.19 11.15 0.97
CA VAL A 117 6.79 11.69 -0.26
C VAL A 117 8.13 11.01 -0.47
N PHE A 118 8.34 10.51 -1.68
CA PHE A 118 9.55 9.81 -2.08
C PHE A 118 10.19 10.49 -3.28
N GLU A 119 11.50 10.48 -3.33
CA GLU A 119 12.25 10.80 -4.53
C GLU A 119 12.46 9.54 -5.36
N TRP A 120 12.06 9.58 -6.63
CA TRP A 120 12.19 8.48 -7.57
C TRP A 120 13.54 8.49 -8.25
N HIS A 121 14.10 7.31 -8.49
CA HIS A 121 15.38 7.12 -9.17
C HIS A 121 15.21 6.42 -10.51
N ALA A 122 16.05 6.77 -11.49
CA ALA A 122 16.00 6.21 -12.83
C ALA A 122 16.19 4.68 -12.87
N ASN A 123 16.77 4.10 -11.82
CA ASN A 123 16.91 2.64 -11.66
C ASN A 123 15.63 1.93 -11.18
N GLY A 124 14.52 2.65 -11.02
CA GLY A 124 13.24 2.10 -10.58
C GLY A 124 13.09 1.97 -9.07
N THR A 125 13.99 2.55 -8.28
CA THR A 125 13.87 2.61 -6.83
C THR A 125 13.37 3.97 -6.36
N SER A 126 12.97 4.06 -5.09
CA SER A 126 12.59 5.33 -4.46
C SER A 126 13.15 5.45 -3.06
N THR A 127 13.45 6.68 -2.63
CA THR A 127 13.90 6.99 -1.28
C THR A 127 12.96 7.98 -0.61
N PRO A 128 12.61 7.80 0.68
CA PRO A 128 11.74 8.73 1.38
C PRO A 128 12.43 10.09 1.54
N ILE A 129 11.68 11.16 1.33
CA ILE A 129 12.14 12.51 1.66
C ILE A 129 11.80 12.75 3.13
N LYS A 130 12.81 13.20 3.88
CA LYS A 130 12.65 13.58 5.28
C LYS A 130 12.00 14.95 5.41
#